data_f4770c6b58b816461fdad83c4ec74529
#
_entry.id   f4770c6b58b816461fdad83c4ec74529
#
_cell.length_a   1.000
_cell.length_b   1.000
_cell.length_c   1.000
_cell.angle_alpha   90.00
_cell.angle_beta   90.00
_cell.angle_gamma   90.00
#
_symmetry.space_group_name_H-M   'P 1'
#
loop_
_entity.id
_entity.type
_entity.pdbx_description
1 polymer ?
#
loop_
_entity_poly.entity_id
_entity_poly.type
_entity_poly.pdbx_seq_one_letter_code
_entity_poly.pdbx_strand_id
1 'polypeptide(L)'
;MALKSYSEMRKIDVKPFCEKRDGIDYLNWAMCIKLLHDNGAEHVYWEPIPNEKTGNSLRMTDVVFADKNQITNRCYETRIKVVIDDNEYEMQTPVLNGANPVKDNSMNQQRVWKSMCRAFVKCVAIHTGLGFDLWLKEEYDKTVVNIPGTGEKPASEAKIKTIKNICVSHGIDADAWVMGNGKTWETLTEIESAKMLKALKDRYGDD
;
A
#
# COMPACT_ATOMS: atom_id res chain seq x y z
N MET A 1 -18.38 28.85 -2.59
CA MET A 1 -19.28 27.66 -2.44
C MET A 1 -18.66 26.79 -1.37
N ALA A 2 -19.45 26.18 -0.50
CA ALA A 2 -18.89 25.31 0.53
C ALA A 2 -18.43 23.97 -0.07
N LEU A 3 -17.42 23.34 0.54
CA LEU A 3 -16.96 22.01 0.16
C LEU A 3 -18.13 21.01 0.19
N LYS A 4 -18.22 20.15 -0.82
CA LYS A 4 -19.22 19.08 -0.88
C LYS A 4 -19.14 18.17 0.35
N SER A 5 -20.26 17.54 0.68
CA SER A 5 -20.36 16.61 1.80
C SER A 5 -19.42 15.40 1.61
N TYR A 6 -19.07 14.72 2.72
CA TYR A 6 -18.22 13.51 2.70
C TYR A 6 -18.74 12.46 1.71
N SER A 7 -20.05 12.21 1.69
CA SER A 7 -20.65 11.20 0.80
C SER A 7 -20.59 11.59 -0.68
N GLU A 8 -20.63 12.86 -1.00
CA GLU A 8 -20.49 13.36 -2.37
C GLU A 8 -19.01 13.30 -2.81
N MET A 9 -18.11 13.76 -1.95
CA MET A 9 -16.65 13.72 -2.21
C MET A 9 -16.15 12.29 -2.41
N ARG A 10 -16.66 11.34 -1.64
CA ARG A 10 -16.27 9.92 -1.77
C ARG A 10 -16.71 9.30 -3.10
N LYS A 11 -17.75 9.81 -3.74
CA LYS A 11 -18.24 9.34 -5.05
C LYS A 11 -17.39 9.83 -6.22
N ILE A 12 -16.50 10.79 -6.00
CA ILE A 12 -15.63 11.32 -7.06
C ILE A 12 -14.65 10.22 -7.48
N ASP A 13 -14.69 9.84 -8.76
CA ASP A 13 -13.68 8.94 -9.30
C ASP A 13 -12.35 9.68 -9.48
N VAL A 14 -11.42 9.40 -8.59
CA VAL A 14 -10.08 9.99 -8.62
C VAL A 14 -9.07 9.22 -9.48
N LYS A 15 -9.43 8.03 -9.98
CA LYS A 15 -8.50 7.20 -10.78
C LYS A 15 -7.96 7.88 -12.02
N PRO A 16 -8.75 8.68 -12.79
CA PRO A 16 -8.22 9.40 -13.94
C PRO A 16 -7.11 10.40 -13.59
N PHE A 17 -7.01 10.79 -12.32
CA PHE A 17 -6.04 11.76 -11.79
C PHE A 17 -4.87 11.10 -11.07
N CYS A 18 -4.85 9.76 -10.99
CA CYS A 18 -3.81 9.00 -10.34
C CYS A 18 -2.68 8.62 -11.29
N GLU A 19 -1.46 8.59 -10.76
CA GLU A 19 -0.31 7.99 -11.42
C GLU A 19 -0.20 6.51 -10.98
N LYS A 20 0.25 5.64 -11.88
CA LYS A 20 0.61 4.27 -11.52
C LYS A 20 2.03 4.23 -10.95
N ARG A 21 2.16 3.72 -9.71
CA ARG A 21 3.46 3.46 -9.07
C ARG A 21 3.45 2.05 -8.50
N ASP A 22 4.32 1.19 -9.00
CA ASP A 22 4.39 -0.23 -8.60
C ASP A 22 3.03 -0.95 -8.64
N GLY A 23 2.21 -0.64 -9.67
CA GLY A 23 0.87 -1.20 -9.86
C GLY A 23 -0.22 -0.58 -8.98
N ILE A 24 0.10 0.37 -8.11
CA ILE A 24 -0.84 1.04 -7.20
C ILE A 24 -1.25 2.40 -7.78
N ASP A 25 -2.51 2.74 -7.65
CA ASP A 25 -3.02 4.07 -8.00
C ASP A 25 -2.57 5.08 -6.95
N TYR A 26 -1.83 6.09 -7.37
CA TYR A 26 -1.26 7.11 -6.50
C TYR A 26 -1.81 8.49 -6.84
N LEU A 27 -2.62 9.05 -5.95
CA LEU A 27 -3.07 10.45 -6.03
C LEU A 27 -2.00 11.34 -5.39
N ASN A 28 -1.40 12.23 -6.19
CA ASN A 28 -0.41 13.15 -5.64
C ASN A 28 -1.06 14.31 -4.89
N TRP A 29 -0.32 14.92 -3.97
CA TRP A 29 -0.82 15.98 -3.08
C TRP A 29 -1.32 17.21 -3.84
N ALA A 30 -0.67 17.61 -4.93
CA ALA A 30 -1.06 18.78 -5.71
C ALA A 30 -2.40 18.56 -6.42
N MET A 31 -2.59 17.35 -7.00
CA MET A 31 -3.86 16.98 -7.60
C MET A 31 -4.97 16.87 -6.55
N CYS A 32 -4.63 16.40 -5.34
CA CYS A 32 -5.57 16.35 -4.22
C CYS A 32 -6.08 17.75 -3.84
N ILE A 33 -5.18 18.74 -3.73
CA ILE A 33 -5.53 20.15 -3.49
C ILE A 33 -6.43 20.68 -4.63
N LYS A 34 -6.03 20.44 -5.88
CA LYS A 34 -6.84 20.87 -7.04
C LYS A 34 -8.26 20.32 -6.97
N LEU A 35 -8.41 19.02 -6.70
CA LEU A 35 -9.72 18.38 -6.60
C LEU A 35 -10.57 18.91 -5.44
N LEU A 36 -9.96 19.29 -4.31
CA LEU A 36 -10.66 19.96 -3.22
C LEU A 36 -11.22 21.31 -3.66
N HIS A 37 -10.40 22.14 -4.32
CA HIS A 37 -10.86 23.44 -4.86
C HIS A 37 -11.94 23.28 -5.94
N ASP A 38 -11.78 22.33 -6.86
CA ASP A 38 -12.77 22.03 -7.91
C ASP A 38 -14.14 21.61 -7.30
N ASN A 39 -14.14 21.15 -6.04
CA ASN A 39 -15.34 20.69 -5.33
C ASN A 39 -15.78 21.59 -4.18
N GLY A 40 -15.33 22.84 -4.17
CA GLY A 40 -15.88 23.91 -3.37
C GLY A 40 -15.06 24.36 -2.18
N ALA A 41 -13.90 23.75 -1.88
CA ALA A 41 -12.99 24.29 -0.86
C ALA A 41 -12.37 25.62 -1.31
N GLU A 42 -12.39 26.62 -0.45
CA GLU A 42 -11.79 27.94 -0.72
C GLU A 42 -10.36 28.03 -0.23
N HIS A 43 -10.08 27.44 0.92
CA HIS A 43 -8.76 27.43 1.54
C HIS A 43 -8.28 26.00 1.80
N VAL A 44 -7.18 25.61 1.16
CA VAL A 44 -6.55 24.30 1.37
C VAL A 44 -5.05 24.47 1.49
N TYR A 45 -4.50 24.16 2.65
CA TYR A 45 -3.06 24.09 2.84
C TYR A 45 -2.68 23.08 3.92
N TRP A 46 -1.42 22.76 3.99
CA TRP A 46 -0.86 21.97 5.07
C TRP A 46 0.54 22.47 5.43
N GLU A 47 0.92 22.30 6.68
CA GLU A 47 2.21 22.66 7.19
C GLU A 47 2.75 21.60 8.16
N PRO A 48 4.08 21.41 8.23
CA PRO A 48 4.67 20.51 9.22
C PRO A 48 4.43 21.02 10.62
N ILE A 49 4.12 20.11 11.56
CA ILE A 49 4.15 20.41 12.99
C ILE A 49 5.57 20.12 13.47
N PRO A 50 6.35 21.13 13.85
CA PRO A 50 7.73 20.96 14.27
C PRO A 50 7.84 20.06 15.52
N ASN A 51 8.93 19.31 15.57
CA ASN A 51 9.33 18.64 16.80
C ASN A 51 9.83 19.68 17.78
N GLU A 52 9.24 19.75 18.96
CA GLU A 52 9.53 20.76 19.99
C GLU A 52 11.02 20.78 20.41
N LYS A 53 11.67 19.61 20.39
CA LYS A 53 13.08 19.48 20.80
C LYS A 53 14.07 19.89 19.70
N THR A 54 13.73 19.68 18.44
CA THR A 54 14.68 19.84 17.32
C THR A 54 14.27 20.93 16.33
N GLY A 55 13.04 21.40 16.38
CA GLY A 55 12.49 22.39 15.45
C GLY A 55 12.28 21.88 14.01
N ASN A 56 12.55 20.61 13.72
CA ASN A 56 12.39 20.03 12.38
C ASN A 56 11.13 19.16 12.28
N SER A 57 10.77 18.77 11.07
CA SER A 57 9.57 18.00 10.79
C SER A 57 9.68 16.52 11.14
N LEU A 58 10.86 16.02 11.44
CA LEU A 58 11.11 14.63 11.76
C LEU A 58 10.97 14.39 13.25
N ARG A 59 10.16 13.40 13.60
CA ARG A 59 10.04 12.88 14.97
C ARG A 59 10.57 11.47 15.02
N MET A 60 11.09 11.12 16.16
CA MET A 60 11.69 9.84 16.45
C MET A 60 11.07 9.31 17.74
N THR A 61 10.60 8.06 17.73
CA THR A 61 10.15 7.46 18.99
C THR A 61 11.34 7.17 19.89
N ASP A 62 11.12 7.20 21.19
CA ASP A 62 12.16 6.86 22.18
C ASP A 62 12.43 5.35 22.22
N VAL A 63 11.52 4.55 21.64
CA VAL A 63 11.65 3.09 21.57
C VAL A 63 12.56 2.70 20.41
N VAL A 64 13.56 1.92 20.74
CA VAL A 64 14.53 1.37 19.78
C VAL A 64 14.23 -0.11 19.61
N PHE A 65 14.04 -0.53 18.37
CA PHE A 65 13.81 -1.94 18.03
C PHE A 65 15.07 -2.52 17.41
N ALA A 66 15.54 -3.65 17.91
CA ALA A 66 16.59 -4.43 17.28
C ALA A 66 15.93 -5.55 16.44
N ASP A 67 16.37 -5.71 15.20
CA ASP A 67 16.00 -6.86 14.40
C ASP A 67 16.87 -8.08 14.76
N LYS A 68 16.60 -9.22 14.14
CA LYS A 68 17.36 -10.47 14.37
C LYS A 68 18.87 -10.35 14.06
N ASN A 69 19.29 -9.33 13.33
CA ASN A 69 20.69 -9.03 13.04
C ASN A 69 21.28 -7.98 13.98
N GLN A 70 20.59 -7.65 15.06
CA GLN A 70 20.95 -6.59 16.02
C GLN A 70 21.02 -5.20 15.37
N ILE A 71 20.40 -5.00 14.22
CA ILE A 71 20.30 -3.69 13.60
C ILE A 71 19.22 -2.92 14.32
N THR A 72 19.63 -1.82 14.94
CA THR A 72 18.76 -0.93 15.67
C THR A 72 17.89 -0.13 14.71
N ASN A 73 16.59 -0.25 14.87
CA ASN A 73 15.61 0.53 14.13
C ASN A 73 14.88 1.46 15.09
N ARG A 74 14.84 2.74 14.77
CA ARG A 74 13.97 3.72 15.43
C ARG A 74 12.73 3.90 14.59
N CYS A 75 11.60 4.22 15.22
CA CYS A 75 10.42 4.60 14.49
C CYS A 75 10.48 6.09 14.16
N TYR A 76 10.53 6.40 12.89
CA TYR A 76 10.50 7.76 12.39
C TYR A 76 9.13 8.11 11.85
N GLU A 77 8.63 9.26 12.25
CA GLU A 77 7.34 9.78 11.80
C GLU A 77 7.43 11.25 11.45
N THR A 78 6.48 11.70 10.65
CA THR A 78 6.19 13.12 10.44
C THR A 78 4.78 13.42 10.94
N ARG A 79 4.57 14.67 11.35
CA ARG A 79 3.28 15.18 11.78
C ARG A 79 2.99 16.48 11.06
N ILE A 80 1.79 16.63 10.54
CA ILE A 80 1.35 17.81 9.81
C ILE A 80 0.01 18.29 10.36
N LYS A 81 -0.21 19.59 10.21
CA LYS A 81 -1.52 20.22 10.31
C LYS A 81 -2.06 20.43 8.90
N VAL A 82 -3.31 20.09 8.69
CA VAL A 82 -4.04 20.27 7.42
C VAL A 82 -5.21 21.19 7.68
N VAL A 83 -5.35 22.21 6.85
CA VAL A 83 -6.48 23.15 6.92
C VAL A 83 -7.29 23.03 5.64
N ILE A 84 -8.60 22.83 5.80
CA ILE A 84 -9.56 22.82 4.72
C ILE A 84 -10.72 23.74 5.16
N ASP A 85 -10.79 24.90 4.54
CA ASP A 85 -11.69 26.00 4.93
C ASP A 85 -11.51 26.33 6.42
N ASP A 86 -12.57 26.24 7.23
CA ASP A 86 -12.55 26.54 8.66
C ASP A 86 -12.15 25.33 9.53
N ASN A 87 -11.81 24.19 8.92
CA ASN A 87 -11.50 22.97 9.67
C ASN A 87 -10.00 22.70 9.70
N GLU A 88 -9.49 22.43 10.89
CA GLU A 88 -8.10 22.04 11.12
C GLU A 88 -8.02 20.58 11.54
N TYR A 89 -7.09 19.84 10.98
CA TYR A 89 -6.83 18.43 11.28
C TYR A 89 -5.33 18.19 11.49
N GLU A 90 -5.01 17.25 12.35
CA GLU A 90 -3.64 16.75 12.47
C GLU A 90 -3.53 15.33 11.97
N MET A 91 -2.41 15.03 11.30
CA MET A 91 -2.13 13.68 10.81
C MET A 91 -0.66 13.36 10.99
N GLN A 92 -0.41 12.16 11.51
CA GLN A 92 0.95 11.60 11.57
C GLN A 92 1.07 10.39 10.66
N THR A 93 2.25 10.19 10.09
CA THR A 93 2.55 9.02 9.27
C THR A 93 3.99 8.57 9.49
N PRO A 94 4.26 7.25 9.38
CA PRO A 94 5.62 6.75 9.42
C PRO A 94 6.41 7.20 8.19
N VAL A 95 7.71 7.42 8.38
CA VAL A 95 8.62 7.61 7.24
C VAL A 95 8.97 6.24 6.67
N LEU A 96 8.76 6.07 5.37
CA LEU A 96 8.94 4.79 4.69
C LEU A 96 10.11 4.80 3.70
N ASN A 97 10.69 3.62 3.53
CA ASN A 97 11.59 3.26 2.42
C ASN A 97 10.90 2.17 1.59
N GLY A 98 10.29 2.56 0.47
CA GLY A 98 9.32 1.70 -0.24
C GLY A 98 8.10 1.44 0.64
N ALA A 99 7.71 0.18 0.81
CA ALA A 99 6.62 -0.25 1.67
C ALA A 99 7.03 -0.45 3.14
N ASN A 100 8.33 -0.45 3.44
CA ASN A 100 8.84 -0.75 4.78
C ASN A 100 9.16 0.53 5.57
N PRO A 101 9.12 0.49 6.91
CA PRO A 101 9.63 1.57 7.74
C PRO A 101 11.09 1.87 7.41
N VAL A 102 11.44 3.16 7.40
CA VAL A 102 12.81 3.59 7.15
C VAL A 102 13.73 3.13 8.28
N LYS A 103 14.97 2.76 7.93
CA LYS A 103 16.05 2.50 8.89
C LYS A 103 16.94 3.73 9.01
N ASP A 104 17.69 3.84 10.13
CA ASP A 104 18.59 4.98 10.40
C ASP A 104 19.52 5.27 9.23
N ASN A 105 20.14 4.23 8.66
CA ASN A 105 21.09 4.34 7.55
C ASN A 105 20.46 4.62 6.19
N SER A 106 19.14 4.61 6.10
CA SER A 106 18.39 4.87 4.87
C SER A 106 17.55 6.13 4.95
N MET A 107 17.61 6.88 6.06
CA MET A 107 16.92 8.16 6.23
C MET A 107 17.49 9.21 5.28
N ASN A 108 16.60 9.96 4.65
CA ASN A 108 16.95 11.17 3.90
C ASN A 108 15.78 12.17 3.87
N GLN A 109 16.11 13.41 3.51
CA GLN A 109 15.16 14.51 3.51
C GLN A 109 13.98 14.29 2.55
N GLN A 110 14.22 13.64 1.41
CA GLN A 110 13.17 13.35 0.44
C GLN A 110 12.12 12.37 1.00
N ARG A 111 12.54 11.41 1.81
CA ARG A 111 11.61 10.48 2.48
C ARG A 111 10.75 11.17 3.52
N VAL A 112 11.35 12.11 4.26
CA VAL A 112 10.63 12.96 5.22
C VAL A 112 9.55 13.77 4.48
N TRP A 113 9.91 14.43 3.37
CA TRP A 113 8.96 15.17 2.55
C TRP A 113 7.83 14.28 2.01
N LYS A 114 8.16 13.12 1.44
CA LYS A 114 7.17 12.16 0.94
C LYS A 114 6.23 11.65 2.03
N SER A 115 6.71 11.49 3.26
CA SER A 115 5.88 11.13 4.40
C SER A 115 4.82 12.20 4.68
N MET A 116 5.20 13.49 4.69
CA MET A 116 4.27 14.59 4.88
C MET A 116 3.22 14.70 3.76
N CYS A 117 3.65 14.54 2.50
CA CYS A 117 2.72 14.51 1.37
C CYS A 117 1.70 13.35 1.48
N ARG A 118 2.15 12.18 1.95
CA ARG A 118 1.26 11.02 2.20
C ARG A 118 0.32 11.30 3.36
N ALA A 119 0.80 11.94 4.44
CA ALA A 119 -0.03 12.34 5.56
C ALA A 119 -1.17 13.26 5.09
N PHE A 120 -0.86 14.26 4.25
CA PHE A 120 -1.86 15.16 3.70
C PHE A 120 -2.95 14.41 2.92
N VAL A 121 -2.58 13.58 1.95
CA VAL A 121 -3.55 12.85 1.12
C VAL A 121 -4.40 11.89 1.96
N LYS A 122 -3.80 11.22 2.97
CA LYS A 122 -4.55 10.39 3.93
C LYS A 122 -5.52 11.20 4.79
N CYS A 123 -5.07 12.34 5.29
CA CYS A 123 -5.89 13.24 6.09
C CYS A 123 -7.13 13.69 5.31
N VAL A 124 -6.93 14.14 4.06
CA VAL A 124 -8.01 14.51 3.15
C VAL A 124 -8.98 13.35 2.94
N ALA A 125 -8.48 12.15 2.64
CA ALA A 125 -9.32 10.97 2.42
C ALA A 125 -10.19 10.64 3.65
N ILE A 126 -9.61 10.69 4.84
CA ILE A 126 -10.32 10.38 6.10
C ILE A 126 -11.40 11.42 6.40
N HIS A 127 -11.10 12.70 6.26
CA HIS A 127 -11.99 13.78 6.72
C HIS A 127 -12.99 14.26 5.67
N THR A 128 -12.65 14.14 4.38
CA THR A 128 -13.51 14.60 3.29
C THR A 128 -14.10 13.48 2.44
N GLY A 129 -13.55 12.28 2.50
CA GLY A 129 -13.93 11.15 1.63
C GLY A 129 -13.23 11.13 0.26
N LEU A 130 -12.57 12.23 -0.16
CA LEU A 130 -11.92 12.29 -1.47
C LEU A 130 -10.81 11.24 -1.60
N GLY A 131 -10.96 10.33 -2.57
CA GLY A 131 -9.98 9.27 -2.81
C GLY A 131 -9.91 8.21 -1.73
N PHE A 132 -10.86 8.15 -0.78
CA PHE A 132 -10.86 7.16 0.31
C PHE A 132 -10.78 5.72 -0.20
N ASP A 133 -11.46 5.41 -1.30
CA ASP A 133 -11.51 4.05 -1.85
C ASP A 133 -10.18 3.56 -2.45
N LEU A 134 -9.20 4.44 -2.69
CA LEU A 134 -7.83 4.04 -3.04
C LEU A 134 -7.17 3.29 -1.89
N TRP A 135 -7.41 3.71 -0.63
CA TRP A 135 -6.82 3.10 0.55
C TRP A 135 -7.45 1.75 0.90
N LEU A 136 -8.73 1.56 0.62
CA LEU A 136 -9.39 0.26 0.82
C LEU A 136 -8.70 -0.85 0.05
N LYS A 137 -8.29 -0.58 -1.21
CA LYS A 137 -7.58 -1.55 -2.03
C LYS A 137 -6.16 -1.80 -1.54
N GLU A 138 -5.46 -0.77 -1.08
CA GLU A 138 -4.08 -0.90 -0.58
C GLU A 138 -4.00 -1.81 0.65
N GLU A 139 -5.00 -1.75 1.53
CA GLU A 139 -5.07 -2.60 2.73
C GLU A 139 -5.54 -4.03 2.40
N TYR A 140 -6.50 -4.19 1.49
CA TYR A 140 -6.95 -5.50 1.05
C TYR A 140 -5.88 -6.31 0.28
N ASP A 141 -4.99 -5.64 -0.45
CA ASP A 141 -3.92 -6.32 -1.19
C ASP A 141 -2.72 -6.73 -0.31
N LYS A 142 -2.55 -6.12 0.85
CA LYS A 142 -1.41 -6.38 1.75
C LYS A 142 -1.73 -7.31 2.92
N THR A 143 -2.95 -7.36 3.33
CA THR A 143 -3.45 -8.32 4.32
C THR A 143 -4.36 -9.29 3.61
N VAL A 144 -3.88 -10.50 3.36
CA VAL A 144 -4.79 -11.63 3.18
C VAL A 144 -5.45 -11.86 4.54
N VAL A 145 -6.38 -11.00 4.90
CA VAL A 145 -7.39 -11.34 5.88
C VAL A 145 -8.25 -12.37 5.19
N ASN A 146 -8.10 -13.63 5.58
CA ASN A 146 -9.06 -14.66 5.28
C ASN A 146 -10.42 -14.22 5.88
N ILE A 147 -11.18 -13.46 5.11
CA ILE A 147 -12.59 -13.27 5.38
C ILE A 147 -13.24 -14.57 4.92
N PRO A 148 -13.85 -15.35 5.83
CA PRO A 148 -14.52 -16.56 5.44
C PRO A 148 -15.54 -16.25 4.32
N GLY A 149 -15.35 -16.84 3.14
CA GLY A 149 -16.23 -16.66 1.98
C GLY A 149 -15.74 -15.69 0.88
N THR A 150 -14.61 -14.99 1.05
CA THR A 150 -13.96 -14.28 -0.06
C THR A 150 -12.85 -15.14 -0.63
N GLY A 151 -12.98 -15.53 -1.88
CA GLY A 151 -12.07 -16.45 -2.55
C GLY A 151 -10.62 -15.97 -2.51
N GLU A 152 -9.72 -16.88 -2.18
CA GLU A 152 -8.28 -16.72 -2.40
C GLU A 152 -8.02 -16.23 -3.83
N LYS A 153 -7.03 -15.37 -4.04
CA LYS A 153 -6.68 -14.92 -5.39
C LYS A 153 -6.39 -16.14 -6.27
N PRO A 154 -6.94 -16.21 -7.49
CA PRO A 154 -6.58 -17.27 -8.41
C PRO A 154 -5.08 -17.22 -8.72
N ALA A 155 -4.51 -18.37 -9.01
CA ALA A 155 -3.10 -18.48 -9.37
C ALA A 155 -2.77 -17.57 -10.57
N SER A 156 -1.68 -16.83 -10.49
CA SER A 156 -1.24 -15.97 -11.59
C SER A 156 -0.87 -16.82 -12.82
N GLU A 157 -1.14 -16.29 -14.01
CA GLU A 157 -0.80 -16.95 -15.28
C GLU A 157 0.69 -17.32 -15.35
N ALA A 158 1.56 -16.47 -14.80
CA ALA A 158 3.00 -16.72 -14.73
C ALA A 158 3.31 -17.99 -13.93
N LYS A 159 2.68 -18.19 -12.76
CA LYS A 159 2.87 -19.39 -11.94
C LYS A 159 2.30 -20.63 -12.59
N ILE A 160 1.10 -20.52 -13.19
CA ILE A 160 0.49 -21.61 -13.95
C ILE A 160 1.42 -22.06 -15.09
N LYS A 161 1.95 -21.10 -15.84
CA LYS A 161 2.90 -21.38 -16.92
C LYS A 161 4.18 -22.06 -16.41
N THR A 162 4.71 -21.60 -15.27
CA THR A 162 5.92 -22.19 -14.66
C THR A 162 5.65 -23.64 -14.21
N ILE A 163 4.51 -23.91 -13.55
CA ILE A 163 4.11 -25.27 -13.16
C ILE A 163 4.01 -26.18 -14.40
N LYS A 164 3.32 -25.73 -15.44
CA LYS A 164 3.18 -26.48 -16.70
C LYS A 164 4.53 -26.77 -17.34
N ASN A 165 5.43 -25.80 -17.39
CA ASN A 165 6.76 -25.99 -17.98
C ASN A 165 7.57 -27.03 -17.19
N ILE A 166 7.60 -26.95 -15.85
CA ILE A 166 8.31 -27.95 -15.01
C ILE A 166 7.68 -29.34 -15.20
N CYS A 167 6.37 -29.47 -15.25
CA CYS A 167 5.72 -30.75 -15.50
C CYS A 167 6.13 -31.31 -16.87
N VAL A 168 6.10 -30.50 -17.91
CA VAL A 168 6.47 -30.92 -19.29
C VAL A 168 7.94 -31.33 -19.35
N SER A 169 8.88 -30.56 -18.75
CA SER A 169 10.33 -30.90 -18.79
C SER A 169 10.64 -32.23 -18.09
N HIS A 170 9.79 -32.66 -17.15
CA HIS A 170 9.94 -33.93 -16.43
C HIS A 170 8.96 -35.02 -16.87
N GLY A 171 8.27 -34.84 -18.01
CA GLY A 171 7.35 -35.84 -18.58
C GLY A 171 6.11 -36.08 -17.71
N ILE A 172 5.70 -35.10 -16.90
CA ILE A 172 4.54 -35.18 -16.03
C ILE A 172 3.34 -34.55 -16.74
N ASP A 173 2.23 -35.21 -16.72
CA ASP A 173 0.96 -34.62 -17.13
C ASP A 173 0.52 -33.58 -16.11
N ALA A 174 0.62 -32.30 -16.50
CA ALA A 174 0.33 -31.18 -15.62
C ALA A 174 -1.14 -31.13 -15.17
N ASP A 175 -2.07 -31.52 -16.04
CA ASP A 175 -3.50 -31.53 -15.74
C ASP A 175 -3.81 -32.65 -14.74
N ALA A 176 -3.31 -33.85 -15.00
CA ALA A 176 -3.46 -34.98 -14.10
C ALA A 176 -2.81 -34.72 -12.73
N TRP A 177 -1.67 -34.02 -12.71
CA TRP A 177 -0.98 -33.69 -11.48
C TRP A 177 -1.76 -32.65 -10.63
N VAL A 178 -2.33 -31.61 -11.24
CA VAL A 178 -3.19 -30.63 -10.54
C VAL A 178 -4.47 -31.28 -10.05
N MET A 179 -5.12 -32.12 -10.86
CA MET A 179 -6.33 -32.86 -10.48
C MET A 179 -6.03 -33.85 -9.33
N GLY A 180 -4.89 -34.53 -9.36
CA GLY A 180 -4.44 -35.41 -8.28
C GLY A 180 -4.26 -34.71 -6.93
N ASN A 181 -4.06 -33.38 -6.93
CA ASN A 181 -4.05 -32.55 -5.75
C ASN A 181 -5.44 -31.95 -5.41
N GLY A 182 -6.51 -32.43 -6.03
CA GLY A 182 -7.90 -32.01 -5.78
C GLY A 182 -8.25 -30.63 -6.30
N LYS A 183 -7.53 -30.13 -7.32
CA LYS A 183 -7.69 -28.78 -7.90
C LYS A 183 -7.86 -28.82 -9.41
N THR A 184 -8.36 -27.72 -9.95
CA THR A 184 -8.31 -27.41 -11.39
C THR A 184 -7.55 -26.11 -11.59
N TRP A 185 -7.17 -25.78 -12.82
CA TRP A 185 -6.48 -24.51 -13.10
C TRP A 185 -7.33 -23.29 -12.74
N GLU A 186 -8.66 -23.38 -12.84
CA GLU A 186 -9.61 -22.32 -12.51
C GLU A 186 -9.81 -22.17 -11.00
N THR A 187 -9.65 -23.25 -10.22
CA THR A 187 -9.83 -23.25 -8.77
C THR A 187 -8.53 -23.13 -7.99
N LEU A 188 -7.39 -23.18 -8.71
CA LEU A 188 -6.06 -23.08 -8.10
C LEU A 188 -5.81 -21.66 -7.59
N THR A 189 -5.46 -21.53 -6.31
CA THR A 189 -5.17 -20.24 -5.69
C THR A 189 -3.69 -19.88 -5.75
N GLU A 190 -3.38 -18.61 -5.51
CA GLU A 190 -2.00 -18.09 -5.52
C GLU A 190 -1.13 -18.77 -4.44
N ILE A 191 -1.71 -19.10 -3.29
CA ILE A 191 -1.01 -19.80 -2.19
C ILE A 191 -0.75 -21.25 -2.54
N GLU A 192 -1.76 -21.93 -3.10
CA GLU A 192 -1.66 -23.33 -3.51
C GLU A 192 -0.69 -23.51 -4.66
N SER A 193 -0.72 -22.62 -5.64
CA SER A 193 0.25 -22.63 -6.75
C SER A 193 1.69 -22.43 -6.29
N ALA A 194 1.92 -21.61 -5.25
CA ALA A 194 3.25 -21.45 -4.65
C ALA A 194 3.71 -22.73 -3.93
N LYS A 195 2.79 -23.40 -3.19
CA LYS A 195 3.09 -24.69 -2.53
C LYS A 195 3.38 -25.79 -3.56
N MET A 196 2.60 -25.83 -4.62
CA MET A 196 2.78 -26.79 -5.73
C MET A 196 4.12 -26.56 -6.45
N LEU A 197 4.47 -25.32 -6.75
CA LEU A 197 5.77 -24.95 -7.32
C LEU A 197 6.93 -25.39 -6.43
N LYS A 198 6.83 -25.15 -5.14
CA LYS A 198 7.84 -25.60 -4.18
C LYS A 198 7.97 -27.12 -4.18
N ALA A 199 6.86 -27.84 -4.14
CA ALA A 199 6.87 -29.31 -4.15
C ALA A 199 7.48 -29.87 -5.44
N LEU A 200 7.23 -29.24 -6.60
CA LEU A 200 7.87 -29.64 -7.87
C LEU A 200 9.37 -29.39 -7.85
N LYS A 201 9.82 -28.24 -7.38
CA LYS A 201 11.24 -27.90 -7.25
C LYS A 201 11.96 -28.80 -6.26
N ASP A 202 11.37 -29.06 -5.10
CA ASP A 202 11.93 -29.95 -4.09
C ASP A 202 12.07 -31.39 -4.60
N ARG A 203 11.20 -31.81 -5.53
CA ARG A 203 11.19 -33.19 -6.07
C ARG A 203 12.05 -33.37 -7.32
N TYR A 204 12.14 -32.35 -8.16
CA TYR A 204 12.77 -32.46 -9.48
C TYR A 204 13.95 -31.51 -9.69
N GLY A 205 14.22 -30.62 -8.73
CA GLY A 205 15.33 -29.66 -8.79
C GLY A 205 14.95 -28.35 -9.50
N ASP A 206 15.82 -27.37 -9.35
CA ASP A 206 15.79 -26.14 -10.15
C ASP A 206 16.66 -26.40 -11.41
N ASP A 207 16.06 -26.74 -12.53
CA ASP A 207 16.70 -26.66 -13.87
C ASP A 207 16.36 -25.32 -14.52
#